data_2c2cea02c1783dc600dfb0155e789beb
#
_entry.id   2c2cea02c1783dc600dfb0155e789beb
#
_cell.length_a   1.000
_cell.length_b   1.000
_cell.length_c   1.000
_cell.angle_alpha   90.00
_cell.angle_beta   90.00
_cell.angle_gamma   90.00
#
_symmetry.space_group_name_H-M   'P 1'
#
loop_
_entity.id
_entity.type
_entity.pdbx_description
1 polymer ?
#
loop_
_entity_poly.entity_id
_entity_poly.type
_entity_poly.pdbx_seq_one_letter_code
_entity_poly.pdbx_strand_id
1 'polypeptide(L)'
;MKNIRLIMLGVLCLLFVIHVGGCKDDDGGDSAVGYNLTTQKDVNNFLESGNISYLIISGEDITDLSALKFASIGSLIIRNTNVLDLSLPNLTSVQEELRIEGNSKLIKISDLSKLKEINGELVINNNVLLTDISGLLDVQGGAGTISVINNKALGEDKPLVGEDYSYGLFPLRYLYEKGKFDGIFRIADNHPKAATDIEDIGKLEDGISSYTIASRKDALEFAPTNTTVRNLTISGSEITDEVLRLLTGKVKKIIGTLTIEGTVITNTEGFFDVVSVEGDIIFRNNTPGNGYDA
;
A
#
# COMPACT_ATOMS: atom_id res chain seq x y z
N MET A 1 -27.20 43.35 -8.17
CA MET A 1 -27.59 42.10 -8.86
C MET A 1 -26.44 41.12 -8.68
N LYS A 2 -26.58 40.22 -7.74
CA LYS A 2 -25.55 39.20 -7.42
C LYS A 2 -25.86 37.93 -8.18
N ASN A 3 -24.95 37.51 -9.06
CA ASN A 3 -25.05 36.26 -9.80
C ASN A 3 -24.78 35.08 -8.86
N ILE A 4 -25.82 34.34 -8.51
CA ILE A 4 -25.75 33.05 -7.85
C ILE A 4 -25.35 32.02 -8.91
N ARG A 5 -24.13 31.51 -8.85
CA ARG A 5 -23.75 30.33 -9.59
C ARG A 5 -24.32 29.10 -8.87
N LEU A 6 -25.35 28.55 -9.48
CA LEU A 6 -25.93 27.27 -9.09
C LEU A 6 -24.95 26.15 -9.47
N ILE A 7 -24.29 25.55 -8.48
CA ILE A 7 -23.52 24.34 -8.67
C ILE A 7 -24.52 23.20 -8.75
N MET A 8 -24.83 22.74 -9.96
CA MET A 8 -25.58 21.51 -10.17
C MET A 8 -24.71 20.32 -9.72
N LEU A 9 -25.09 19.75 -8.57
CA LEU A 9 -24.63 18.44 -8.16
C LEU A 9 -25.36 17.41 -9.03
N GLY A 10 -24.74 17.03 -10.14
CA GLY A 10 -25.29 16.03 -11.05
C GLY A 10 -25.15 14.63 -10.46
N VAL A 11 -26.18 14.18 -9.76
CA VAL A 11 -26.37 12.73 -9.57
C VAL A 11 -26.82 12.18 -10.92
N LEU A 12 -25.86 11.73 -11.71
CA LEU A 12 -26.15 11.05 -12.96
C LEU A 12 -26.45 9.57 -12.67
N CYS A 13 -27.74 9.29 -12.41
CA CYS A 13 -28.27 7.93 -12.40
C CYS A 13 -28.38 7.46 -13.86
N LEU A 14 -27.31 6.89 -14.42
CA LEU A 14 -27.36 6.28 -15.74
C LEU A 14 -27.64 4.79 -15.59
N LEU A 15 -28.91 4.41 -15.81
CA LEU A 15 -29.30 3.06 -16.21
C LEU A 15 -28.81 2.84 -17.65
N PHE A 16 -27.76 2.07 -17.84
CA PHE A 16 -27.39 1.55 -19.14
C PHE A 16 -27.40 0.03 -19.15
N VAL A 17 -28.28 -0.49 -20.00
CA VAL A 17 -28.32 -1.88 -20.43
C VAL A 17 -27.15 -2.09 -21.41
N ILE A 18 -26.38 -3.15 -21.16
CA ILE A 18 -25.09 -3.36 -21.78
C ILE A 18 -25.19 -4.35 -22.92
N HIS A 19 -24.62 -3.95 -24.02
CA HIS A 19 -24.10 -4.86 -25.03
C HIS A 19 -22.57 -4.86 -24.96
N VAL A 20 -21.97 -6.04 -24.89
CA VAL A 20 -20.56 -6.24 -25.22
C VAL A 20 -20.41 -5.97 -26.72
N GLY A 21 -20.09 -4.74 -27.07
CA GLY A 21 -19.92 -4.31 -28.43
C GLY A 21 -19.49 -2.85 -28.44
N GLY A 22 -18.18 -2.61 -28.63
CA GLY A 22 -17.68 -1.26 -28.80
C GLY A 22 -18.35 -0.60 -30.03
N CYS A 23 -19.12 0.44 -29.78
CA CYS A 23 -19.47 1.38 -30.86
C CYS A 23 -18.22 2.23 -31.14
N LYS A 24 -17.62 2.00 -32.30
CA LYS A 24 -16.72 2.97 -32.91
C LYS A 24 -17.58 3.99 -33.60
N ASP A 25 -17.68 5.17 -33.03
CA ASP A 25 -18.11 6.34 -33.80
C ASP A 25 -16.86 6.95 -34.42
N ASP A 26 -16.86 7.03 -35.74
CA ASP A 26 -15.74 7.48 -36.62
C ASP A 26 -15.55 9.02 -36.65
N ASP A 27 -15.85 9.71 -35.57
CA ASP A 27 -15.52 11.12 -35.43
C ASP A 27 -14.31 11.24 -34.49
N GLY A 28 -13.18 11.67 -35.03
CA GLY A 28 -11.83 11.72 -34.44
C GLY A 28 -11.66 12.47 -33.11
N GLY A 29 -12.52 12.24 -32.14
CA GLY A 29 -12.41 12.57 -30.73
C GLY A 29 -12.13 11.29 -29.96
N ASP A 30 -11.23 11.37 -28.99
CA ASP A 30 -10.89 10.30 -28.02
C ASP A 30 -12.18 9.90 -27.28
N SER A 31 -12.93 8.93 -27.83
CA SER A 31 -14.20 8.48 -27.24
C SER A 31 -13.86 7.75 -25.93
N ALA A 32 -14.37 8.23 -24.82
CA ALA A 32 -14.22 7.61 -23.51
C ALA A 32 -14.75 6.16 -23.57
N VAL A 33 -13.87 5.17 -23.43
CA VAL A 33 -14.24 3.75 -23.47
C VAL A 33 -14.46 3.26 -22.06
N GLY A 34 -15.70 2.84 -21.77
CA GLY A 34 -16.09 2.35 -20.46
C GLY A 34 -16.62 0.92 -20.49
N TYR A 35 -16.38 0.20 -19.41
CA TYR A 35 -16.78 -1.20 -19.29
C TYR A 35 -17.48 -1.46 -17.95
N ASN A 36 -18.31 -2.49 -17.95
CA ASN A 36 -18.96 -2.98 -16.75
C ASN A 36 -18.85 -4.52 -16.73
N LEU A 37 -18.16 -5.06 -15.75
CA LEU A 37 -18.01 -6.49 -15.52
C LEU A 37 -18.92 -6.91 -14.37
N THR A 38 -19.86 -7.80 -14.65
CA THR A 38 -20.89 -8.17 -13.69
C THR A 38 -20.78 -9.63 -13.23
N THR A 39 -19.92 -10.41 -13.86
CA THR A 39 -19.68 -11.81 -13.51
C THR A 39 -18.17 -12.13 -13.48
N GLN A 40 -17.79 -13.19 -12.76
CA GLN A 40 -16.42 -13.69 -12.79
C GLN A 40 -15.96 -14.05 -14.21
N LYS A 41 -16.89 -14.52 -15.05
CA LYS A 41 -16.61 -14.82 -16.45
C LYS A 41 -16.23 -13.57 -17.24
N ASP A 42 -16.90 -12.43 -16.98
CA ASP A 42 -16.57 -11.16 -17.63
C ASP A 42 -15.16 -10.76 -17.25
N VAL A 43 -14.80 -10.85 -15.96
CA VAL A 43 -13.44 -10.56 -15.45
C VAL A 43 -12.40 -11.44 -16.14
N ASN A 44 -12.64 -12.75 -16.20
CA ASN A 44 -11.70 -13.71 -16.78
C ASN A 44 -11.50 -13.51 -18.31
N ASN A 45 -12.49 -12.98 -18.99
CA ASN A 45 -12.47 -12.74 -20.43
C ASN A 45 -12.12 -11.29 -20.81
N PHE A 46 -11.87 -10.42 -19.82
CA PHE A 46 -11.52 -9.03 -20.08
C PHE A 46 -10.07 -8.92 -20.57
N LEU A 47 -9.90 -8.55 -21.81
CA LEU A 47 -8.60 -8.49 -22.49
C LEU A 47 -8.12 -7.07 -22.78
N GLU A 48 -8.92 -6.08 -22.45
CA GLU A 48 -8.59 -4.68 -22.73
C GLU A 48 -7.41 -4.22 -21.85
N SER A 49 -6.44 -3.60 -22.47
CA SER A 49 -5.24 -3.07 -21.82
C SER A 49 -4.86 -1.66 -22.27
N GLY A 50 -5.69 -1.08 -23.18
CA GLY A 50 -5.51 0.26 -23.73
C GLY A 50 -6.07 1.37 -22.84
N ASN A 51 -6.48 2.47 -23.47
CA ASN A 51 -7.12 3.59 -22.76
C ASN A 51 -8.52 3.21 -22.29
N ILE A 52 -8.62 2.83 -21.00
CA ILE A 52 -9.88 2.55 -20.35
C ILE A 52 -10.28 3.80 -19.55
N SER A 53 -11.33 4.48 -19.98
CA SER A 53 -11.79 5.68 -19.29
C SER A 53 -12.45 5.34 -17.96
N TYR A 54 -13.26 4.29 -17.93
CA TYR A 54 -13.79 3.78 -16.67
C TYR A 54 -14.06 2.27 -16.73
N LEU A 55 -13.94 1.60 -15.58
CA LEU A 55 -14.27 0.21 -15.39
C LEU A 55 -15.05 0.04 -14.08
N ILE A 56 -16.25 -0.52 -14.21
CA ILE A 56 -17.07 -0.90 -13.05
C ILE A 56 -17.05 -2.42 -12.95
N ILE A 57 -16.70 -2.92 -11.76
CA ILE A 57 -16.68 -4.34 -11.42
C ILE A 57 -17.69 -4.54 -10.28
N SER A 58 -18.77 -5.29 -10.54
CA SER A 58 -19.85 -5.45 -9.57
C SER A 58 -20.60 -6.76 -9.77
N GLY A 59 -20.51 -7.67 -8.81
CA GLY A 59 -21.21 -8.95 -8.84
C GLY A 59 -20.76 -9.86 -7.70
N GLU A 60 -21.70 -10.52 -7.03
CA GLU A 60 -21.41 -11.37 -5.87
C GLU A 60 -20.69 -12.68 -6.24
N ASP A 61 -20.70 -13.10 -7.51
CA ASP A 61 -19.92 -14.24 -8.00
C ASP A 61 -18.47 -13.88 -8.31
N ILE A 62 -18.12 -12.59 -8.33
CA ILE A 62 -16.75 -12.12 -8.57
C ILE A 62 -15.92 -12.30 -7.29
N THR A 63 -14.93 -13.18 -7.36
CA THR A 63 -14.05 -13.56 -6.24
C THR A 63 -12.57 -13.34 -6.51
N ASP A 64 -12.18 -13.10 -7.78
CA ASP A 64 -10.80 -12.96 -8.20
C ASP A 64 -10.68 -11.92 -9.33
N LEU A 65 -9.76 -10.97 -9.20
CA LEU A 65 -9.48 -9.92 -10.17
C LEU A 65 -8.10 -10.08 -10.85
N SER A 66 -7.35 -11.12 -10.54
CA SER A 66 -5.97 -11.33 -11.02
C SER A 66 -5.85 -11.49 -12.55
N ALA A 67 -6.97 -11.79 -13.22
CA ALA A 67 -7.01 -11.86 -14.68
C ALA A 67 -6.87 -10.49 -15.37
N LEU A 68 -7.13 -9.38 -14.67
CA LEU A 68 -7.07 -8.04 -15.22
C LEU A 68 -5.63 -7.60 -15.47
N LYS A 69 -5.34 -7.02 -16.64
CA LYS A 69 -3.97 -6.77 -17.11
C LYS A 69 -3.65 -5.30 -17.42
N PHE A 70 -4.60 -4.40 -17.27
CA PHE A 70 -4.36 -2.97 -17.55
C PHE A 70 -3.39 -2.35 -16.53
N ALA A 71 -2.59 -1.40 -17.00
CA ALA A 71 -1.61 -0.70 -16.18
C ALA A 71 -2.10 0.70 -15.74
N SER A 72 -2.94 1.34 -16.57
CA SER A 72 -3.51 2.66 -16.28
C SER A 72 -4.99 2.67 -16.60
N ILE A 73 -5.74 3.47 -15.85
CA ILE A 73 -7.18 3.59 -16.02
C ILE A 73 -7.65 4.99 -15.60
N GLY A 74 -8.70 5.50 -16.21
CA GLY A 74 -9.37 6.72 -15.76
C GLY A 74 -10.01 6.52 -14.39
N SER A 75 -11.14 5.82 -14.36
CA SER A 75 -11.84 5.49 -13.10
C SER A 75 -11.99 3.98 -12.91
N LEU A 76 -11.70 3.48 -11.72
CA LEU A 76 -11.88 2.08 -11.34
C LEU A 76 -12.82 1.97 -10.14
N ILE A 77 -13.96 1.32 -10.34
CA ILE A 77 -14.99 1.12 -9.31
C ILE A 77 -15.17 -0.37 -9.06
N ILE A 78 -14.85 -0.86 -7.87
CA ILE A 78 -15.01 -2.24 -7.44
C ILE A 78 -16.00 -2.27 -6.29
N ARG A 79 -17.18 -2.83 -6.53
CA ARG A 79 -18.26 -2.80 -5.55
C ARG A 79 -19.10 -4.08 -5.51
N ASN A 80 -19.59 -4.40 -4.32
CA ASN A 80 -20.52 -5.53 -4.10
C ASN A 80 -19.99 -6.85 -4.68
N THR A 81 -18.68 -7.10 -4.54
CA THR A 81 -18.02 -8.34 -4.93
C THR A 81 -17.74 -9.22 -3.70
N ASN A 82 -17.40 -10.49 -3.94
CA ASN A 82 -16.96 -11.42 -2.91
C ASN A 82 -15.43 -11.66 -2.95
N VAL A 83 -14.67 -10.70 -3.48
CA VAL A 83 -13.20 -10.72 -3.43
C VAL A 83 -12.73 -10.67 -1.98
N LEU A 84 -11.81 -11.57 -1.61
CA LEU A 84 -11.21 -11.61 -0.26
C LEU A 84 -9.96 -10.73 -0.16
N ASP A 85 -9.14 -10.76 -1.20
CA ASP A 85 -7.93 -9.97 -1.34
C ASP A 85 -7.96 -9.25 -2.69
N LEU A 86 -7.88 -7.92 -2.67
CA LEU A 86 -7.88 -7.15 -3.89
C LEU A 86 -6.47 -7.13 -4.48
N SER A 87 -6.30 -7.84 -5.57
CA SER A 87 -5.04 -7.97 -6.30
C SER A 87 -5.18 -7.45 -7.73
N LEU A 88 -4.43 -6.40 -8.05
CA LEU A 88 -4.29 -5.80 -9.38
C LEU A 88 -2.81 -5.53 -9.68
N PRO A 89 -2.02 -6.60 -9.89
CA PRO A 89 -0.55 -6.54 -9.86
C PRO A 89 0.07 -5.72 -11.00
N ASN A 90 -0.72 -5.32 -11.99
CA ASN A 90 -0.21 -4.50 -13.10
C ASN A 90 -0.65 -3.04 -13.03
N LEU A 91 -1.57 -2.68 -12.15
CA LEU A 91 -2.10 -1.32 -12.04
C LEU A 91 -1.01 -0.38 -11.50
N THR A 92 -0.67 0.64 -12.27
CA THR A 92 0.36 1.64 -11.93
C THR A 92 -0.23 3.03 -11.65
N SER A 93 -1.37 3.36 -12.27
CA SER A 93 -2.00 4.67 -12.09
C SER A 93 -3.52 4.63 -12.28
N VAL A 94 -4.20 5.47 -11.49
CA VAL A 94 -5.63 5.80 -11.64
C VAL A 94 -5.75 7.30 -11.78
N GLN A 95 -6.39 7.78 -12.84
CA GLN A 95 -6.37 9.20 -13.19
C GLN A 95 -7.50 10.01 -12.53
N GLU A 96 -8.67 9.41 -12.30
CA GLU A 96 -9.85 10.11 -11.84
C GLU A 96 -10.38 9.57 -10.50
N GLU A 97 -10.69 8.27 -10.42
CA GLU A 97 -11.29 7.69 -9.21
C GLU A 97 -10.87 6.23 -9.00
N LEU A 98 -10.38 5.93 -7.80
CA LEU A 98 -10.31 4.56 -7.28
C LEU A 98 -11.35 4.39 -6.18
N ARG A 99 -12.41 3.63 -6.47
CA ARG A 99 -13.50 3.35 -5.53
C ARG A 99 -13.60 1.86 -5.21
N ILE A 100 -13.49 1.54 -3.93
CA ILE A 100 -13.63 0.18 -3.39
C ILE A 100 -14.73 0.23 -2.34
N GLU A 101 -15.94 -0.24 -2.69
CA GLU A 101 -17.12 0.02 -1.87
C GLU A 101 -18.03 -1.21 -1.72
N GLY A 102 -18.50 -1.47 -0.49
CA GLY A 102 -19.53 -2.47 -0.22
C GLY A 102 -19.08 -3.91 -0.46
N ASN A 103 -17.77 -4.18 -0.48
CA ASN A 103 -17.25 -5.53 -0.68
C ASN A 103 -17.21 -6.25 0.68
N SER A 104 -18.33 -6.91 1.01
CA SER A 104 -18.58 -7.45 2.35
C SER A 104 -17.62 -8.58 2.78
N LYS A 105 -16.89 -9.19 1.84
CA LYS A 105 -15.91 -10.23 2.08
C LYS A 105 -14.46 -9.75 2.04
N LEU A 106 -14.22 -8.53 1.58
CA LEU A 106 -12.87 -7.99 1.40
C LEU A 106 -12.17 -7.86 2.75
N ILE A 107 -11.03 -8.53 2.90
CA ILE A 107 -10.20 -8.54 4.10
C ILE A 107 -8.99 -7.61 3.92
N LYS A 108 -8.37 -7.61 2.73
CA LYS A 108 -7.15 -6.86 2.48
C LYS A 108 -7.06 -6.31 1.05
N ILE A 109 -6.32 -5.23 0.93
CA ILE A 109 -5.87 -4.63 -0.32
C ILE A 109 -4.34 -4.67 -0.26
N SER A 110 -3.75 -5.82 -0.61
CA SER A 110 -2.32 -6.04 -0.42
C SER A 110 -1.51 -5.99 -1.71
N ASP A 111 -2.13 -6.28 -2.85
CA ASP A 111 -1.41 -6.38 -4.12
C ASP A 111 -1.79 -5.26 -5.10
N LEU A 112 -1.60 -4.03 -4.66
CA LEU A 112 -1.50 -2.83 -5.49
C LEU A 112 -0.06 -2.30 -5.51
N SER A 113 0.92 -3.18 -5.38
CA SER A 113 2.32 -2.84 -5.15
C SER A 113 2.97 -1.99 -6.27
N LYS A 114 2.38 -2.01 -7.47
CA LYS A 114 2.83 -1.15 -8.58
C LYS A 114 2.07 0.17 -8.69
N LEU A 115 1.01 0.35 -7.92
CA LEU A 115 0.22 1.58 -7.96
C LEU A 115 1.04 2.73 -7.35
N LYS A 116 1.34 3.72 -8.18
CA LYS A 116 2.15 4.89 -7.79
C LYS A 116 1.33 6.17 -7.73
N GLU A 117 0.25 6.26 -8.50
CA GLU A 117 -0.51 7.49 -8.66
C GLU A 117 -2.01 7.25 -8.58
N ILE A 118 -2.67 8.08 -7.77
CA ILE A 118 -4.12 8.28 -7.77
C ILE A 118 -4.32 9.79 -7.87
N ASN A 119 -4.68 10.29 -9.05
CA ASN A 119 -4.72 11.72 -9.32
C ASN A 119 -6.07 12.39 -8.96
N GLY A 120 -7.11 11.61 -8.72
CA GLY A 120 -8.44 12.12 -8.38
C GLY A 120 -8.91 11.64 -7.01
N GLU A 121 -10.01 10.89 -6.96
CA GLU A 121 -10.60 10.45 -5.70
C GLU A 121 -10.13 9.04 -5.28
N LEU A 122 -9.84 8.87 -3.99
CA LEU A 122 -9.70 7.57 -3.35
C LEU A 122 -10.87 7.36 -2.39
N VAL A 123 -11.69 6.35 -2.68
CA VAL A 123 -12.86 6.00 -1.86
C VAL A 123 -12.77 4.54 -1.42
N ILE A 124 -12.70 4.31 -0.11
CA ILE A 124 -12.71 2.98 0.50
C ILE A 124 -13.82 2.97 1.56
N ASN A 125 -15.02 2.57 1.15
CA ASN A 125 -16.18 2.70 2.00
C ASN A 125 -16.95 1.38 2.15
N ASN A 126 -17.52 1.14 3.33
CA ASN A 126 -18.44 0.03 3.59
C ASN A 126 -17.84 -1.37 3.35
N ASN A 127 -16.53 -1.55 3.50
CA ASN A 127 -15.87 -2.87 3.43
C ASN A 127 -15.67 -3.37 4.88
N VAL A 128 -16.71 -3.95 5.46
CA VAL A 128 -16.83 -4.18 6.91
C VAL A 128 -15.81 -5.15 7.49
N LEU A 129 -15.22 -6.03 6.68
CA LEU A 129 -14.17 -6.98 7.09
C LEU A 129 -12.76 -6.52 6.70
N LEU A 130 -12.63 -5.39 6.02
CA LEU A 130 -11.32 -4.87 5.59
C LEU A 130 -10.46 -4.49 6.80
N THR A 131 -9.28 -5.09 6.90
CA THR A 131 -8.32 -4.86 7.97
C THR A 131 -7.00 -4.26 7.47
N ASP A 132 -6.68 -4.42 6.17
CA ASP A 132 -5.38 -4.08 5.62
C ASP A 132 -5.51 -3.35 4.27
N ILE A 133 -4.88 -2.18 4.19
CA ILE A 133 -4.76 -1.36 2.97
C ILE A 133 -3.28 -1.12 2.60
N SER A 134 -2.39 -2.03 3.00
CA SER A 134 -0.94 -1.91 2.78
C SER A 134 -0.52 -1.78 1.31
N GLY A 135 -1.35 -2.25 0.39
CA GLY A 135 -1.14 -2.04 -1.04
C GLY A 135 -1.08 -0.56 -1.47
N LEU A 136 -1.49 0.37 -0.60
CA LEU A 136 -1.40 1.81 -0.84
C LEU A 136 -0.11 2.45 -0.32
N LEU A 137 0.80 1.70 0.32
CA LEU A 137 2.04 2.24 0.91
C LEU A 137 2.95 2.93 -0.10
N ASP A 138 2.95 2.47 -1.34
CA ASP A 138 3.83 2.98 -2.39
C ASP A 138 3.20 4.08 -3.25
N VAL A 139 1.95 4.46 -2.99
CA VAL A 139 1.26 5.53 -3.73
C VAL A 139 1.88 6.88 -3.38
N GLN A 140 2.31 7.60 -4.40
CA GLN A 140 3.04 8.87 -4.28
C GLN A 140 2.27 10.06 -4.86
N GLY A 141 1.27 9.82 -5.69
CA GLY A 141 0.45 10.86 -6.31
C GLY A 141 -0.69 11.30 -5.40
N GLY A 142 -1.01 12.59 -5.43
CA GLY A 142 -2.03 13.17 -4.59
C GLY A 142 -3.44 12.85 -5.04
N ALA A 143 -4.25 12.28 -4.17
CA ALA A 143 -5.67 12.21 -4.38
C ALA A 143 -6.33 13.57 -4.07
N GLY A 144 -7.30 13.98 -4.90
CA GLY A 144 -8.06 15.20 -4.66
C GLY A 144 -9.01 15.07 -3.46
N THR A 145 -9.58 13.88 -3.27
CA THR A 145 -10.39 13.54 -2.09
C THR A 145 -10.03 12.15 -1.61
N ILE A 146 -9.84 12.00 -0.31
CA ILE A 146 -9.69 10.69 0.33
C ILE A 146 -10.89 10.46 1.25
N SER A 147 -11.65 9.41 1.00
CA SER A 147 -12.80 8.99 1.80
C SER A 147 -12.63 7.56 2.26
N VAL A 148 -12.43 7.33 3.56
CA VAL A 148 -12.32 6.00 4.15
C VAL A 148 -13.33 5.90 5.29
N ILE A 149 -14.51 5.35 4.96
CA ILE A 149 -15.68 5.43 5.84
C ILE A 149 -16.31 4.04 6.02
N ASN A 150 -16.72 3.74 7.24
CA ASN A 150 -17.49 2.54 7.59
C ASN A 150 -16.81 1.20 7.26
N ASN A 151 -15.47 1.15 7.42
CA ASN A 151 -14.72 -0.11 7.36
C ASN A 151 -14.45 -0.57 8.80
N LYS A 152 -15.40 -1.25 9.40
CA LYS A 152 -15.45 -1.52 10.86
C LYS A 152 -14.26 -2.27 11.44
N ALA A 153 -13.53 -3.02 10.63
CA ALA A 153 -12.34 -3.76 11.04
C ALA A 153 -11.02 -3.00 10.75
N LEU A 154 -11.08 -1.89 9.99
CA LEU A 154 -9.89 -1.16 9.55
C LEU A 154 -9.43 -0.16 10.62
N GLY A 155 -8.16 -0.20 10.97
CA GLY A 155 -7.52 0.78 11.84
C GLY A 155 -7.19 0.29 13.24
N GLU A 156 -7.33 -0.97 13.52
CA GLU A 156 -6.66 -1.55 14.68
C GLU A 156 -5.20 -1.82 14.29
N ASP A 157 -4.31 -0.87 14.60
CA ASP A 157 -2.87 -1.03 14.42
C ASP A 157 -2.38 -2.09 15.39
N LYS A 158 -2.30 -3.33 14.96
CA LYS A 158 -1.71 -4.42 15.74
C LYS A 158 -0.68 -5.15 14.92
N PRO A 159 0.49 -5.41 15.53
CA PRO A 159 1.32 -6.48 15.02
C PRO A 159 0.50 -7.77 15.10
N LEU A 160 0.12 -8.31 13.95
CA LEU A 160 -0.46 -9.63 13.89
C LEU A 160 0.64 -10.63 14.24
N VAL A 161 0.33 -11.60 15.10
CA VAL A 161 1.26 -12.68 15.45
C VAL A 161 1.46 -13.53 14.19
N GLY A 162 2.63 -13.42 13.55
CA GLY A 162 2.94 -14.09 12.30
C GLY A 162 3.52 -13.14 11.24
N GLU A 163 3.51 -13.55 9.97
CA GLU A 163 4.07 -12.78 8.85
C GLU A 163 3.15 -11.63 8.38
N ASP A 164 1.92 -11.53 8.89
CA ASP A 164 0.93 -10.55 8.49
C ASP A 164 0.91 -9.38 9.48
N TYR A 165 1.53 -8.26 9.10
CA TYR A 165 1.45 -7.00 9.81
C TYR A 165 0.29 -6.17 9.24
N SER A 166 -0.68 -5.78 10.07
CA SER A 166 -1.71 -4.84 9.66
C SER A 166 -1.23 -3.41 9.90
N TYR A 167 -1.07 -2.66 8.83
CA TYR A 167 -0.73 -1.25 8.91
C TYR A 167 -1.92 -0.35 9.28
N GLY A 168 -3.12 -0.92 9.43
CA GLY A 168 -4.33 -0.14 9.72
C GLY A 168 -4.53 1.01 8.73
N LEU A 169 -4.67 2.23 9.24
CA LEU A 169 -4.79 3.46 8.43
C LEU A 169 -3.44 4.10 8.07
N PHE A 170 -2.32 3.54 8.52
CA PHE A 170 -1.00 4.12 8.29
C PHE A 170 -0.67 4.40 6.81
N PRO A 171 -1.07 3.57 5.82
CA PRO A 171 -0.83 3.89 4.42
C PRO A 171 -1.39 5.24 3.98
N LEU A 172 -2.44 5.74 4.62
CA LEU A 172 -3.02 7.06 4.34
C LEU A 172 -2.10 8.21 4.76
N ARG A 173 -1.20 7.98 5.73
CA ARG A 173 -0.19 8.95 6.13
C ARG A 173 0.77 9.26 4.98
N TYR A 174 1.20 8.25 4.24
CA TYR A 174 2.07 8.46 3.07
C TYR A 174 1.36 9.23 1.97
N LEU A 175 0.09 8.92 1.71
CA LEU A 175 -0.72 9.67 0.77
C LEU A 175 -0.84 11.15 1.18
N TYR A 176 -0.97 11.41 2.47
CA TYR A 176 -1.02 12.76 3.01
C TYR A 176 0.33 13.49 2.96
N GLU A 177 1.43 12.85 3.40
CA GLU A 177 2.75 13.48 3.50
C GLU A 177 3.45 13.64 2.14
N LYS A 178 3.32 12.66 1.25
CA LYS A 178 4.00 12.64 -0.04
C LYS A 178 3.13 13.12 -1.18
N GLY A 179 1.83 12.99 -1.05
CA GLY A 179 0.87 13.48 -2.03
C GLY A 179 0.78 15.01 -1.94
N LYS A 180 0.67 15.66 -3.07
CA LYS A 180 0.19 17.05 -3.14
C LYS A 180 -1.31 17.04 -2.87
N PHE A 181 -1.67 16.60 -1.66
CA PHE A 181 -3.05 16.51 -1.25
C PHE A 181 -3.56 17.91 -0.94
N ASP A 182 -4.48 18.40 -1.74
CA ASP A 182 -5.13 19.70 -1.59
C ASP A 182 -6.66 19.59 -1.46
N GLY A 183 -7.15 18.36 -1.31
CA GLY A 183 -8.57 18.04 -1.33
C GLY A 183 -9.20 17.82 0.06
N ILE A 184 -10.30 17.08 0.05
CA ILE A 184 -11.07 16.77 1.25
C ILE A 184 -10.65 15.41 1.81
N PHE A 185 -10.35 15.38 3.10
CA PHE A 185 -10.02 14.16 3.83
C PHE A 185 -11.19 13.77 4.74
N ARG A 186 -11.77 12.57 4.53
CA ARG A 186 -12.91 12.07 5.30
C ARG A 186 -12.61 10.69 5.85
N ILE A 187 -12.42 10.60 7.16
CA ILE A 187 -12.25 9.33 7.86
C ILE A 187 -13.31 9.27 8.95
N ALA A 188 -14.17 8.28 8.87
CA ALA A 188 -15.24 8.14 9.83
C ALA A 188 -15.72 6.69 9.95
N ASP A 189 -16.26 6.34 11.11
CA ASP A 189 -16.97 5.07 11.32
C ASP A 189 -16.17 3.81 10.99
N ASN A 190 -14.85 3.87 10.99
CA ASN A 190 -13.96 2.71 10.88
C ASN A 190 -13.87 1.98 12.24
N HIS A 191 -12.80 1.25 12.50
CA HIS A 191 -12.62 0.62 13.81
C HIS A 191 -12.65 1.66 14.93
N PRO A 192 -13.23 1.39 16.13
CA PRO A 192 -13.35 2.37 17.21
C PRO A 192 -12.04 2.98 17.71
N LYS A 193 -10.91 2.33 17.44
CA LYS A 193 -9.57 2.84 17.79
C LYS A 193 -8.85 3.47 16.60
N ALA A 194 -9.48 3.54 15.45
CA ALA A 194 -8.88 4.15 14.27
C ALA A 194 -8.79 5.66 14.43
N ALA A 195 -7.79 6.26 13.79
CA ALA A 195 -7.71 7.69 13.61
C ALA A 195 -8.98 8.22 12.91
N THR A 196 -9.44 9.39 13.32
CA THR A 196 -10.69 9.98 12.82
C THR A 196 -10.49 11.28 12.07
N ASP A 197 -9.29 11.83 12.12
CA ASP A 197 -8.96 13.07 11.44
C ASP A 197 -7.52 13.05 10.87
N ILE A 198 -7.19 14.08 10.12
CA ILE A 198 -5.92 14.19 9.41
C ILE A 198 -4.73 14.41 10.35
N GLU A 199 -4.93 15.06 11.50
CA GLU A 199 -3.88 15.26 12.49
C GLU A 199 -3.50 13.94 13.15
N ASP A 200 -4.48 13.10 13.42
CA ASP A 200 -4.26 11.77 13.96
C ASP A 200 -3.60 10.86 12.93
N ILE A 201 -4.00 10.94 11.66
CA ILE A 201 -3.30 10.21 10.57
C ILE A 201 -1.83 10.63 10.50
N GLY A 202 -1.52 11.91 10.64
CA GLY A 202 -0.13 12.41 10.65
C GLY A 202 0.71 11.89 11.83
N LYS A 203 0.08 11.39 12.89
CA LYS A 203 0.76 10.80 14.06
C LYS A 203 0.88 9.28 14.00
N LEU A 204 0.22 8.63 13.03
CA LEU A 204 0.31 7.17 12.89
C LEU A 204 1.74 6.75 12.61
N GLU A 205 2.18 5.72 13.31
CA GLU A 205 3.43 5.02 13.05
C GLU A 205 3.11 3.68 12.38
N ASP A 206 4.01 3.23 11.52
CA ASP A 206 3.86 1.94 10.85
C ASP A 206 4.16 0.75 11.77
N GLY A 207 4.42 1.02 13.05
CA GLY A 207 4.82 0.00 14.03
C GLY A 207 6.16 -0.67 13.74
N ILE A 208 6.83 -0.24 12.68
CA ILE A 208 8.15 -0.75 12.31
C ILE A 208 9.21 0.03 13.11
N SER A 209 9.90 -0.68 13.98
CA SER A 209 10.87 -0.07 14.89
C SER A 209 12.24 0.03 14.26
N SER A 210 12.99 1.05 14.72
CA SER A 210 14.43 1.14 14.51
C SER A 210 15.14 0.45 15.67
N TYR A 211 16.26 -0.19 15.38
CA TYR A 211 17.03 -0.94 16.38
C TYR A 211 18.50 -0.54 16.34
N THR A 212 19.12 -0.59 17.53
CA THR A 212 20.57 -0.45 17.70
C THR A 212 21.09 -1.69 18.39
N ILE A 213 22.09 -2.32 17.80
CA ILE A 213 22.80 -3.49 18.33
C ILE A 213 24.22 -3.03 18.63
N ALA A 214 24.54 -2.86 19.90
CA ALA A 214 25.85 -2.35 20.34
C ALA A 214 26.68 -3.40 21.11
N SER A 215 26.09 -4.53 21.46
CA SER A 215 26.72 -5.58 22.21
C SER A 215 26.24 -6.99 21.78
N ARG A 216 26.95 -8.02 22.22
CA ARG A 216 26.50 -9.41 22.09
C ARG A 216 25.14 -9.63 22.78
N LYS A 217 24.93 -8.97 23.93
CA LYS A 217 23.65 -9.05 24.63
C LYS A 217 22.51 -8.54 23.79
N ASP A 218 22.67 -7.36 23.18
CA ASP A 218 21.65 -6.77 22.31
C ASP A 218 21.33 -7.71 21.14
N ALA A 219 22.36 -8.32 20.52
CA ALA A 219 22.16 -9.26 19.43
C ALA A 219 21.40 -10.53 19.84
N LEU A 220 21.58 -11.03 21.06
CA LEU A 220 20.86 -12.18 21.58
C LEU A 220 19.40 -11.83 21.90
N GLU A 221 19.18 -10.67 22.52
CA GLU A 221 17.86 -10.18 22.92
C GLU A 221 17.08 -9.58 21.74
N PHE A 222 17.75 -9.29 20.63
CA PHE A 222 17.12 -8.74 19.44
C PHE A 222 16.10 -9.72 18.87
N ALA A 223 14.83 -9.35 19.01
CA ALA A 223 13.69 -10.09 18.48
C ALA A 223 12.71 -9.08 17.90
N PRO A 224 12.93 -8.64 16.66
CA PRO A 224 12.01 -7.69 16.01
C PRO A 224 10.64 -8.35 15.85
N THR A 225 9.59 -7.57 15.97
CA THR A 225 8.20 -8.04 15.91
C THR A 225 7.87 -8.66 14.55
N ASN A 226 8.55 -8.21 13.50
CA ASN A 226 8.54 -8.81 12.18
C ASN A 226 9.95 -8.78 11.58
N THR A 227 10.15 -9.41 10.42
CA THR A 227 11.45 -9.43 9.74
C THR A 227 11.78 -8.13 9.00
N THR A 228 10.91 -7.12 9.06
CA THR A 228 11.11 -5.78 8.51
C THR A 228 11.43 -4.82 9.64
N VAL A 229 12.49 -4.03 9.49
CA VAL A 229 12.87 -2.98 10.44
C VAL A 229 13.00 -1.63 9.71
N ARG A 230 12.80 -0.52 10.43
CA ARG A 230 12.92 0.82 9.83
C ARG A 230 14.38 1.17 9.58
N ASN A 231 15.16 1.27 10.65
CA ASN A 231 16.61 1.46 10.57
C ASN A 231 17.28 0.39 11.43
N LEU A 232 18.44 -0.05 11.02
CA LEU A 232 19.27 -0.95 11.79
C LEU A 232 20.66 -0.35 11.95
N THR A 233 21.02 -0.01 13.19
CA THR A 233 22.36 0.44 13.54
C THR A 233 23.10 -0.67 14.27
N ILE A 234 24.26 -1.03 13.78
CA ILE A 234 25.16 -2.01 14.38
C ILE A 234 26.45 -1.27 14.70
N SER A 235 26.77 -1.13 15.99
CA SER A 235 27.85 -0.25 16.40
C SER A 235 28.62 -0.78 17.59
N GLY A 236 29.92 -0.48 17.62
CA GLY A 236 30.80 -0.74 18.75
C GLY A 236 31.73 -1.93 18.58
N SER A 237 32.85 -1.90 19.35
CA SER A 237 33.94 -2.88 19.25
C SER A 237 33.60 -4.28 19.77
N GLU A 238 32.46 -4.45 20.43
CA GLU A 238 31.96 -5.78 20.81
C GLU A 238 31.32 -6.53 19.64
N ILE A 239 31.03 -5.84 18.56
CA ILE A 239 30.41 -6.45 17.37
C ILE A 239 31.50 -7.10 16.51
N THR A 240 31.55 -8.41 16.62
CA THR A 240 32.42 -9.30 15.83
C THR A 240 31.58 -10.05 14.80
N ASP A 241 32.23 -10.77 13.87
CA ASP A 241 31.54 -11.65 12.91
C ASP A 241 30.64 -12.67 13.61
N GLU A 242 31.06 -13.20 14.77
CA GLU A 242 30.25 -14.14 15.56
C GLU A 242 28.98 -13.47 16.10
N VAL A 243 29.08 -12.24 16.58
CA VAL A 243 27.93 -11.48 17.08
C VAL A 243 26.99 -11.13 15.94
N LEU A 244 27.53 -10.76 14.78
CA LEU A 244 26.75 -10.43 13.59
C LEU A 244 25.92 -11.64 13.12
N ARG A 245 26.46 -12.86 13.18
CA ARG A 245 25.71 -14.08 12.83
C ARG A 245 24.50 -14.34 13.70
N LEU A 246 24.42 -13.79 14.93
CA LEU A 246 23.23 -13.91 15.78
C LEU A 246 22.01 -13.17 15.20
N LEU A 247 22.22 -12.31 14.20
CA LEU A 247 21.14 -11.57 13.50
C LEU A 247 20.60 -12.34 12.32
N THR A 248 21.24 -13.43 11.88
CA THR A 248 20.80 -14.25 10.74
C THR A 248 19.35 -14.70 10.94
N GLY A 249 18.52 -14.54 9.92
CA GLY A 249 17.09 -14.87 9.92
C GLY A 249 16.18 -13.88 10.64
N LYS A 250 16.74 -12.93 11.41
CA LYS A 250 15.92 -11.99 12.19
C LYS A 250 15.44 -10.79 11.40
N VAL A 251 16.17 -10.39 10.37
CA VAL A 251 15.83 -9.25 9.49
C VAL A 251 15.93 -9.67 8.04
N LYS A 252 14.88 -9.41 7.26
CA LYS A 252 14.84 -9.63 5.81
C LYS A 252 14.78 -8.32 5.03
N LYS A 253 14.19 -7.27 5.61
CA LYS A 253 14.02 -5.99 4.95
C LYS A 253 14.34 -4.83 5.90
N ILE A 254 15.05 -3.82 5.38
CA ILE A 254 15.31 -2.55 6.05
C ILE A 254 14.75 -1.44 5.15
N ILE A 255 13.70 -0.71 5.60
CA ILE A 255 13.06 0.33 4.80
C ILE A 255 13.75 1.68 4.87
N GLY A 256 14.61 1.89 5.82
CA GLY A 256 15.46 3.07 5.96
C GLY A 256 16.92 2.69 5.85
N THR A 257 17.73 3.19 6.77
CA THR A 257 19.19 3.11 6.72
C THR A 257 19.73 1.91 7.51
N LEU A 258 20.66 1.18 6.90
CA LEU A 258 21.55 0.25 7.58
C LEU A 258 22.87 0.96 7.91
N THR A 259 23.18 1.11 9.18
CA THR A 259 24.47 1.68 9.62
C THR A 259 25.31 0.62 10.32
N ILE A 260 26.57 0.46 9.91
CA ILE A 260 27.55 -0.39 10.56
C ILE A 260 28.78 0.46 10.89
N GLU A 261 29.03 0.68 12.18
CA GLU A 261 30.07 1.64 12.58
C GLU A 261 30.85 1.19 13.81
N GLY A 262 32.15 1.47 13.82
CA GLY A 262 33.01 1.21 14.97
C GLY A 262 33.10 -0.27 15.36
N THR A 263 32.81 -1.17 14.45
CA THR A 263 32.82 -2.62 14.68
C THR A 263 34.18 -3.25 14.33
N VAL A 264 34.39 -4.51 14.73
CA VAL A 264 35.57 -5.30 14.38
C VAL A 264 35.24 -6.47 13.45
N ILE A 265 34.18 -6.32 12.65
CA ILE A 265 33.78 -7.34 11.69
C ILE A 265 34.73 -7.42 10.49
N THR A 266 34.89 -8.62 9.96
CA THR A 266 35.71 -8.90 8.77
C THR A 266 34.86 -9.29 7.56
N ASN A 267 33.61 -9.64 7.78
CA ASN A 267 32.67 -10.01 6.72
C ASN A 267 31.23 -9.63 7.11
N THR A 268 30.31 -9.77 6.18
CA THR A 268 28.88 -9.43 6.34
C THR A 268 27.97 -10.66 6.27
N GLU A 269 28.50 -11.85 6.53
CA GLU A 269 27.74 -13.10 6.46
C GLU A 269 26.50 -13.13 7.35
N GLY A 270 26.47 -12.36 8.44
CA GLY A 270 25.29 -12.22 9.30
C GLY A 270 24.09 -11.57 8.61
N PHE A 271 24.27 -10.97 7.45
CA PHE A 271 23.19 -10.32 6.68
C PHE A 271 22.71 -11.13 5.46
N PHE A 272 23.05 -12.40 5.34
CA PHE A 272 22.65 -13.21 4.19
C PHE A 272 21.14 -13.26 3.92
N ASP A 273 20.34 -13.10 4.96
CA ASP A 273 18.89 -13.12 4.85
C ASP A 273 18.28 -11.74 4.60
N VAL A 274 19.07 -10.67 4.59
CA VAL A 274 18.58 -9.33 4.25
C VAL A 274 18.42 -9.24 2.73
N VAL A 275 17.18 -9.21 2.28
CA VAL A 275 16.81 -9.19 0.86
C VAL A 275 16.87 -7.79 0.28
N SER A 276 16.55 -6.76 1.10
CA SER A 276 16.54 -5.37 0.65
C SER A 276 16.87 -4.37 1.76
N VAL A 277 17.58 -3.31 1.37
CA VAL A 277 17.72 -2.05 2.11
C VAL A 277 17.25 -0.95 1.16
N GLU A 278 16.17 -0.25 1.53
CA GLU A 278 15.55 0.75 0.64
C GLU A 278 16.16 2.14 0.80
N GLY A 279 16.81 2.41 1.94
CA GLY A 279 17.56 3.63 2.18
C GLY A 279 19.07 3.45 2.01
N ASP A 280 19.85 4.21 2.77
CA ASP A 280 21.29 4.19 2.69
C ASP A 280 21.93 2.98 3.39
N ILE A 281 23.09 2.55 2.87
CA ILE A 281 23.96 1.59 3.57
C ILE A 281 25.25 2.34 3.94
N ILE A 282 25.49 2.49 5.24
CA ILE A 282 26.60 3.28 5.79
C ILE A 282 27.57 2.37 6.51
N PHE A 283 28.80 2.30 6.03
CA PHE A 283 29.90 1.64 6.70
C PHE A 283 30.95 2.70 7.09
N ARG A 284 31.24 2.83 8.39
CA ARG A 284 32.24 3.81 8.82
C ARG A 284 32.98 3.35 10.08
N ASN A 285 34.28 3.74 10.16
CA ASN A 285 35.11 3.51 11.34
C ASN A 285 35.21 2.03 11.80
N ASN A 286 35.00 1.08 10.88
CA ASN A 286 35.13 -0.33 11.19
C ASN A 286 36.61 -0.71 11.08
N THR A 287 37.14 -1.40 12.10
CA THR A 287 38.48 -1.94 12.09
C THR A 287 38.41 -3.44 11.84
N PRO A 288 39.09 -4.00 10.84
CA PRO A 288 39.20 -5.44 10.70
C PRO A 288 39.77 -6.02 12.00
N GLY A 289 39.10 -7.01 12.58
CA GLY A 289 39.65 -7.71 13.73
C GLY A 289 41.06 -8.21 13.39
N ASN A 290 42.03 -7.98 14.29
CA ASN A 290 43.41 -8.39 14.14
C ASN A 290 43.53 -9.92 14.01
N GLY A 291 43.27 -10.44 12.81
CA GLY A 291 43.25 -11.86 12.49
C GLY A 291 44.14 -12.29 11.33
N TYR A 292 44.90 -11.37 10.78
CA TYR A 292 45.95 -11.70 9.82
C TYR A 292 47.20 -10.82 10.08
N ASP A 293 47.96 -11.21 11.07
CA ASP A 293 49.40 -10.99 11.01
C ASP A 293 49.96 -12.02 10.01
N ALA A 294 50.47 -11.51 8.92
CA ALA A 294 51.23 -11.97 7.78
C ALA A 294 51.53 -13.45 7.60
#